data_b46c740f791025de637928e0aa78d4ee
#
_entry.id   b46c740f791025de637928e0aa78d4ee
#
_cell.length_a   1.000
_cell.length_b   1.000
_cell.length_c   1.000
_cell.angle_alpha   90.00
_cell.angle_beta   90.00
_cell.angle_gamma   90.00
#
_symmetry.space_group_name_H-M   'P 1'
#
loop_
_entity.id
_entity.type
_entity.pdbx_description
1 polymer ?
#
loop_
_entity_poly.entity_id
_entity_poly.type
_entity_poly.pdbx_seq_one_letter_code
_entity_poly.pdbx_strand_id
1 'polypeptide(L)'
;MKGTIAQLSVSPGGLPKRAVAGARVTRLGLEGDAQRDLEHHGGPERAVCLFPIEAIQGLVAEGHAVTPGALGENVTTEGLDWATVVPGVHLLLGERALLQVSKYTSPCFNLAPLFTSRNFSRVSQKRHPGWSRVYARVLLEGRVRPGDYVRIVTEIEASEITAAASP
;
A
#
# COMPACT_ATOMS: atom_id res chain seq x y z
N MET A 1 -13.17 -0.63 11.77
CA MET A 1 -12.37 0.57 11.43
C MET A 1 -12.41 0.79 9.92
N LYS A 2 -12.62 2.01 9.52
CA LYS A 2 -12.84 2.37 8.12
C LYS A 2 -12.10 3.66 7.77
N GLY A 3 -11.36 3.63 6.68
CA GLY A 3 -10.76 4.79 6.04
C GLY A 3 -11.15 4.85 4.58
N THR A 4 -10.42 5.61 3.79
CA THR A 4 -10.61 5.76 2.36
C THR A 4 -9.30 5.64 1.60
N ILE A 5 -9.40 5.44 0.29
CA ILE A 5 -8.28 5.56 -0.63
C ILE A 5 -8.10 7.04 -0.95
N ALA A 6 -6.99 7.63 -0.51
CA ALA A 6 -6.64 9.02 -0.85
C ALA A 6 -6.07 9.12 -2.27
N GLN A 7 -5.23 8.17 -2.67
CA GLN A 7 -4.63 8.12 -4.00
C GLN A 7 -4.29 6.69 -4.40
N LEU A 8 -4.43 6.41 -5.70
CA LEU A 8 -3.88 5.22 -6.35
C LEU A 8 -2.71 5.66 -7.23
N SER A 9 -1.63 4.89 -7.22
CA SER A 9 -0.42 5.24 -7.94
C SER A 9 0.18 4.02 -8.64
N VAL A 10 0.58 4.22 -9.87
CA VAL A 10 1.23 3.20 -10.72
C VAL A 10 2.44 3.79 -11.43
N SER A 11 3.31 2.91 -11.91
CA SER A 11 4.50 3.29 -12.68
C SER A 11 4.80 2.21 -13.73
N PRO A 12 5.33 2.57 -14.91
CA PRO A 12 5.86 1.60 -15.87
C PRO A 12 7.15 0.94 -15.40
N GLY A 13 7.63 1.28 -14.24
CA GLY A 13 8.83 0.75 -13.56
C GLY A 13 9.59 1.86 -12.83
N GLY A 14 9.96 1.59 -11.56
CA GLY A 14 10.71 2.53 -10.72
C GLY A 14 9.85 3.61 -10.07
N LEU A 15 10.52 4.63 -9.55
CA LEU A 15 9.95 5.73 -8.79
C LEU A 15 10.05 7.07 -9.55
N PRO A 16 9.15 8.02 -9.29
CA PRO A 16 7.95 7.91 -8.45
C PRO A 16 6.83 7.16 -9.17
N LYS A 17 5.88 6.61 -8.43
CA LYS A 17 4.60 6.17 -8.98
C LYS A 17 3.66 7.37 -9.10
N ARG A 18 2.84 7.37 -10.14
CA ARG A 18 1.98 8.51 -10.50
C ARG A 18 0.52 8.20 -10.27
N ALA A 19 -0.25 9.20 -9.88
CA ALA A 19 -1.67 9.11 -9.62
C ALA A 19 -2.46 8.63 -10.84
N VAL A 20 -3.42 7.74 -10.60
CA VAL A 20 -4.42 7.29 -11.58
C VAL A 20 -5.83 7.45 -11.01
N ALA A 21 -6.81 7.63 -11.91
CA ALA A 21 -8.21 7.86 -11.53
C ALA A 21 -8.91 6.59 -11.03
N GLY A 22 -8.39 5.42 -11.35
CA GLY A 22 -8.88 4.14 -10.93
C GLY A 22 -7.99 3.03 -11.44
N ALA A 23 -8.10 1.85 -10.86
CA ALA A 23 -7.33 0.69 -11.27
C ALA A 23 -8.06 -0.61 -10.91
N ARG A 24 -7.78 -1.66 -11.66
CA ARG A 24 -8.10 -3.01 -11.25
C ARG A 24 -6.98 -3.54 -10.35
N VAL A 25 -7.34 -3.99 -9.18
CA VAL A 25 -6.44 -4.73 -8.29
C VAL A 25 -6.42 -6.17 -8.76
N THR A 26 -5.28 -6.65 -9.20
CA THR A 26 -5.08 -8.02 -9.67
C THR A 26 -4.16 -8.77 -8.71
N ARG A 27 -4.08 -10.08 -8.84
CA ARG A 27 -3.20 -10.91 -7.99
C ARG A 27 -1.72 -10.54 -8.10
N LEU A 28 -1.31 -9.86 -9.17
CA LEU A 28 0.06 -9.41 -9.39
C LEU A 28 0.28 -7.93 -9.04
N GLY A 29 -0.79 -7.20 -8.70
CA GLY A 29 -0.73 -5.78 -8.36
C GLY A 29 -1.78 -4.96 -9.09
N LEU A 30 -1.67 -3.64 -9.02
CA LEU A 30 -2.55 -2.75 -9.75
C LEU A 30 -2.28 -2.84 -11.25
N GLU A 31 -3.34 -2.93 -12.04
CA GLU A 31 -3.26 -2.84 -13.49
C GLU A 31 -2.58 -1.53 -13.90
N GLY A 32 -1.62 -1.61 -14.80
CA GLY A 32 -0.80 -0.47 -15.23
C GLY A 32 0.48 -0.27 -14.42
N ASP A 33 0.63 -0.99 -13.31
CA ASP A 33 1.85 -0.96 -12.52
C ASP A 33 2.83 -2.03 -12.97
N ALA A 34 4.09 -1.66 -13.13
CA ALA A 34 5.17 -2.59 -13.43
C ALA A 34 6.30 -2.39 -12.43
N GLN A 35 6.96 -3.46 -12.08
CA GLN A 35 8.09 -3.43 -11.15
C GLN A 35 9.33 -3.92 -11.85
N ARG A 36 10.42 -3.16 -11.72
CA ARG A 36 11.71 -3.49 -12.37
C ARG A 36 12.40 -4.66 -11.70
N ASP A 37 12.25 -4.76 -10.39
CA ASP A 37 12.88 -5.79 -9.57
C ASP A 37 11.81 -6.71 -9.01
N LEU A 38 11.48 -7.78 -9.76
CA LEU A 38 10.48 -8.77 -9.36
C LEU A 38 10.95 -9.65 -8.18
N GLU A 39 12.26 -9.73 -7.96
CA GLU A 39 12.83 -10.52 -6.86
C GLU A 39 12.59 -9.82 -5.51
N HIS A 40 12.76 -8.49 -5.44
CA HIS A 40 12.67 -7.72 -4.20
C HIS A 40 11.39 -6.89 -4.06
N HIS A 41 10.75 -6.51 -5.17
CA HIS A 41 9.63 -5.57 -5.17
C HIS A 41 8.38 -6.07 -5.90
N GLY A 42 8.37 -7.32 -6.34
CA GLY A 42 7.25 -7.89 -7.08
C GLY A 42 6.81 -9.24 -6.56
N GLY A 43 5.90 -9.85 -7.31
CA GLY A 43 5.32 -11.15 -7.03
C GLY A 43 4.08 -11.10 -6.15
N PRO A 44 3.39 -12.25 -5.97
CA PRO A 44 2.09 -12.30 -5.28
C PRO A 44 2.10 -11.79 -3.83
N GLU A 45 3.20 -11.99 -3.10
CA GLU A 45 3.34 -11.55 -1.71
C GLU A 45 3.60 -10.05 -1.58
N ARG A 46 3.96 -9.38 -2.68
CA ARG A 46 4.25 -7.96 -2.78
C ARG A 46 3.42 -7.29 -3.87
N ALA A 47 2.22 -7.81 -4.09
CA ALA A 47 1.36 -7.36 -5.17
C ALA A 47 0.97 -5.89 -5.03
N VAL A 48 0.63 -5.46 -3.82
CA VAL A 48 0.20 -4.10 -3.52
C VAL A 48 1.02 -3.54 -2.35
N CYS A 49 1.54 -2.33 -2.53
CA CYS A 49 2.19 -1.58 -1.46
C CYS A 49 1.25 -0.48 -0.97
N LEU A 50 1.07 -0.38 0.35
CA LEU A 50 0.19 0.60 0.97
C LEU A 50 0.96 1.48 1.96
N PHE A 51 0.54 2.75 2.06
CA PHE A 51 1.09 3.70 3.03
C PHE A 51 0.04 4.77 3.38
N PRO A 52 -0.05 5.24 4.63
CA PRO A 52 -1.07 6.21 5.00
C PRO A 52 -0.62 7.63 4.68
N ILE A 53 -1.57 8.48 4.28
CA ILE A 53 -1.30 9.89 4.00
C ILE A 53 -0.87 10.63 5.26
N GLU A 54 -1.34 10.22 6.43
CA GLU A 54 -0.95 10.78 7.72
C GLU A 54 0.54 10.64 7.99
N ALA A 55 1.14 9.50 7.60
CA ALA A 55 2.58 9.31 7.70
C ALA A 55 3.34 10.19 6.69
N ILE A 56 2.82 10.33 5.47
CA ILE A 56 3.39 11.23 4.47
C ILE A 56 3.38 12.67 5.00
N GLN A 57 2.27 13.13 5.56
CA GLN A 57 2.15 14.46 6.16
C GLN A 57 3.14 14.66 7.31
N GLY A 58 3.32 13.63 8.15
CA GLY A 58 4.32 13.66 9.21
C GLY A 58 5.75 13.77 8.68
N LEU A 59 6.08 13.05 7.62
CA LEU A 59 7.39 13.13 6.97
C LEU A 59 7.63 14.51 6.34
N VAL A 60 6.62 15.10 5.72
CA VAL A 60 6.68 16.46 5.17
C VAL A 60 6.93 17.48 6.28
N ALA A 61 6.25 17.33 7.43
CA ALA A 61 6.45 18.20 8.59
C ALA A 61 7.87 18.11 9.16
N GLU A 62 8.54 16.96 8.99
CA GLU A 62 9.95 16.77 9.36
C GLU A 62 10.92 17.35 8.31
N GLY A 63 10.43 17.86 7.18
CA GLY A 63 11.24 18.45 6.12
C GLY A 63 11.62 17.51 4.97
N HIS A 64 11.03 16.30 4.92
CA HIS A 64 11.27 15.36 3.82
C HIS A 64 10.40 15.69 2.61
N ALA A 65 10.92 15.43 1.41
CA ALA A 65 10.25 15.72 0.14
C ALA A 65 9.40 14.51 -0.33
N VAL A 66 8.45 14.09 0.49
CA VAL A 66 7.60 12.92 0.23
C VAL A 66 6.21 13.35 -0.20
N THR A 67 5.71 12.76 -1.29
CA THR A 67 4.35 12.93 -1.79
C THR A 67 3.72 11.55 -2.02
N PRO A 68 2.38 11.44 -2.12
CA PRO A 68 1.75 10.16 -2.45
C PRO A 68 2.33 9.52 -3.72
N GLY A 69 2.69 8.25 -3.65
CA GLY A 69 3.34 7.51 -4.74
C GLY A 69 4.86 7.62 -4.78
N ALA A 70 5.45 8.60 -4.10
CA ALA A 70 6.89 8.87 -4.17
C ALA A 70 7.73 7.74 -3.53
N LEU A 71 7.23 7.09 -2.50
CA LEU A 71 7.89 5.97 -1.85
C LEU A 71 7.62 4.62 -2.52
N GLY A 72 6.83 4.61 -3.61
CA GLY A 72 6.50 3.41 -4.35
C GLY A 72 5.23 2.71 -3.89
N GLU A 73 4.45 3.32 -3.02
CA GLU A 73 3.16 2.78 -2.64
C GLU A 73 2.13 2.92 -3.77
N ASN A 74 1.29 1.90 -3.92
CA ASN A 74 0.21 1.85 -4.89
C ASN A 74 -1.08 2.44 -4.32
N VAL A 75 -1.33 2.24 -3.04
CA VAL A 75 -2.53 2.70 -2.35
C VAL A 75 -2.10 3.60 -1.20
N THR A 76 -2.41 4.89 -1.33
CA THR A 76 -2.29 5.83 -0.22
C THR A 76 -3.62 5.85 0.50
N THR A 77 -3.64 5.46 1.76
CA THR A 77 -4.85 5.40 2.58
C THR A 77 -5.02 6.68 3.40
N GLU A 78 -6.23 6.95 3.86
CA GLU A 78 -6.56 8.05 4.78
C GLU A 78 -7.54 7.55 5.84
N GLY A 79 -7.32 7.95 7.08
CA GLY A 79 -8.25 7.72 8.18
C GLY A 79 -8.20 6.32 8.81
N LEU A 80 -7.24 5.47 8.44
CA LEU A 80 -7.00 4.21 9.15
C LEU A 80 -6.04 4.43 10.32
N ASP A 81 -6.28 3.75 11.43
CA ASP A 81 -5.26 3.61 12.46
C ASP A 81 -4.15 2.69 11.95
N TRP A 82 -3.09 3.31 11.48
CA TRP A 82 -2.00 2.59 10.82
C TRP A 82 -1.29 1.59 11.74
N ALA A 83 -1.33 1.81 13.05
CA ALA A 83 -0.76 0.87 14.02
C ALA A 83 -1.47 -0.50 14.00
N THR A 84 -2.69 -0.56 13.47
CA THR A 84 -3.45 -1.81 13.34
C THR A 84 -3.25 -2.51 12.00
N VAL A 85 -2.59 -1.87 11.03
CA VAL A 85 -2.32 -2.43 9.69
C VAL A 85 -1.00 -3.20 9.75
N VAL A 86 -1.08 -4.40 10.24
CA VAL A 86 0.08 -5.28 10.48
C VAL A 86 -0.02 -6.57 9.67
N PRO A 87 1.09 -7.31 9.47
CA PRO A 87 1.03 -8.59 8.76
C PRO A 87 -0.04 -9.52 9.29
N GLY A 88 -0.81 -10.12 8.37
CA GLY A 88 -1.95 -11.00 8.67
C GLY A 88 -3.32 -10.30 8.61
N VAL A 89 -3.36 -8.98 8.73
CA VAL A 89 -4.62 -8.22 8.69
C VAL A 89 -5.23 -8.24 7.29
N HIS A 90 -6.55 -8.37 7.23
CA HIS A 90 -7.32 -8.32 6.00
C HIS A 90 -7.89 -6.92 5.76
N LEU A 91 -7.77 -6.44 4.53
CA LEU A 91 -8.27 -5.15 4.08
C LEU A 91 -9.22 -5.34 2.90
N LEU A 92 -10.44 -4.83 3.03
CA LEU A 92 -11.39 -4.75 1.92
C LEU A 92 -11.34 -3.34 1.34
N LEU A 93 -10.96 -3.25 0.07
CA LEU A 93 -10.89 -2.00 -0.68
C LEU A 93 -12.06 -1.92 -1.64
N GLY A 94 -12.83 -0.82 -1.55
CA GLY A 94 -14.05 -0.67 -2.33
C GLY A 94 -15.06 -1.78 -2.01
N GLU A 95 -15.71 -2.27 -3.04
CA GLU A 95 -16.77 -3.27 -2.88
C GLU A 95 -16.24 -4.72 -2.85
N ARG A 96 -15.07 -4.98 -3.44
CA ARG A 96 -14.67 -6.36 -3.72
C ARG A 96 -13.19 -6.69 -3.52
N ALA A 97 -12.27 -5.75 -3.73
CA ALA A 97 -10.85 -6.07 -3.68
C ALA A 97 -10.44 -6.43 -2.25
N LEU A 98 -10.12 -7.70 -2.01
CA LEU A 98 -9.73 -8.20 -0.69
C LEU A 98 -8.24 -8.49 -0.68
N LEU A 99 -7.54 -7.85 0.26
CA LEU A 99 -6.11 -7.98 0.44
C LEU A 99 -5.80 -8.55 1.83
N GLN A 100 -4.66 -9.21 1.94
CA GLN A 100 -4.08 -9.54 3.24
C GLN A 100 -2.68 -8.94 3.32
N VAL A 101 -2.42 -8.17 4.37
CA VAL A 101 -1.09 -7.64 4.64
C VAL A 101 -0.11 -8.80 4.80
N SER A 102 0.95 -8.82 3.98
CA SER A 102 1.91 -9.91 3.96
C SER A 102 3.14 -9.62 4.82
N LYS A 103 3.68 -8.40 4.70
CA LYS A 103 4.87 -7.98 5.43
C LYS A 103 5.08 -6.47 5.38
N TYR A 104 5.94 -5.98 6.27
CA TYR A 104 6.49 -4.63 6.15
C TYR A 104 7.48 -4.56 5.00
N THR A 105 7.58 -3.36 4.38
CA THR A 105 8.62 -3.12 3.38
C THR A 105 9.95 -2.83 4.06
N SER A 106 11.03 -3.09 3.35
CA SER A 106 12.35 -2.58 3.74
C SER A 106 12.65 -1.37 2.85
N PRO A 107 12.97 -0.20 3.44
CA PRO A 107 13.35 0.95 2.63
C PRO A 107 14.67 0.68 1.92
N CYS A 108 14.78 1.12 0.67
CA CYS A 108 15.99 0.93 -0.12
C CYS A 108 16.64 2.28 -0.46
N PHE A 109 17.86 2.22 -0.94
CA PHE A 109 18.65 3.38 -1.32
C PHE A 109 17.99 4.30 -2.35
N ASN A 110 17.10 3.75 -3.20
CA ASN A 110 16.36 4.53 -4.18
C ASN A 110 15.46 5.62 -3.56
N LEU A 111 15.12 5.48 -2.27
CA LEU A 111 14.33 6.47 -1.54
C LEU A 111 15.18 7.63 -0.99
N ALA A 112 16.51 7.47 -0.96
CA ALA A 112 17.42 8.43 -0.33
C ALA A 112 17.23 9.88 -0.79
N PRO A 113 17.01 10.20 -2.08
CA PRO A 113 16.82 11.59 -2.53
C PRO A 113 15.62 12.30 -1.90
N LEU A 114 14.64 11.57 -1.39
CA LEU A 114 13.41 12.13 -0.79
C LEU A 114 13.61 12.54 0.67
N PHE A 115 14.68 12.07 1.30
CA PHE A 115 14.90 12.26 2.73
C PHE A 115 16.05 13.24 2.99
N THR A 116 15.82 14.13 3.96
CA THR A 116 16.88 15.01 4.48
C THR A 116 18.04 14.17 4.98
N SER A 117 19.27 14.59 4.64
CA SER A 117 20.50 13.84 4.94
C SER A 117 20.49 12.41 4.40
N ARG A 118 19.67 12.15 3.38
CA ARG A 118 19.50 10.82 2.74
C ARG A 118 19.08 9.71 3.72
N ASN A 119 18.46 10.09 4.83
CA ASN A 119 18.09 9.16 5.91
C ASN A 119 16.78 8.43 5.59
N PHE A 120 16.79 7.56 4.59
CA PHE A 120 15.63 6.77 4.20
C PHE A 120 15.26 5.67 5.21
N SER A 121 16.14 5.35 6.15
CA SER A 121 15.81 4.44 7.26
C SER A 121 14.70 4.98 8.16
N ARG A 122 14.31 6.26 8.00
CA ARG A 122 13.18 6.88 8.69
C ARG A 122 11.86 6.11 8.49
N VAL A 123 11.69 5.43 7.37
CA VAL A 123 10.52 4.60 7.08
C VAL A 123 10.79 3.10 7.24
N SER A 124 11.76 2.75 8.06
CA SER A 124 12.04 1.37 8.44
C SER A 124 11.22 0.95 9.67
N GLN A 125 10.49 -0.15 9.58
CA GLN A 125 9.76 -0.71 10.73
C GLN A 125 10.69 -1.07 11.89
N LYS A 126 11.90 -1.56 11.56
CA LYS A 126 12.89 -1.94 12.57
C LYS A 126 13.39 -0.75 13.38
N ARG A 127 13.62 0.39 12.72
CA ARG A 127 14.18 1.58 13.36
C ARG A 127 13.09 2.54 13.88
N HIS A 128 11.97 2.60 13.20
CA HIS A 128 10.86 3.49 13.51
C HIS A 128 9.54 2.72 13.38
N PRO A 129 9.18 1.88 14.38
CA PRO A 129 7.93 1.12 14.35
C PRO A 129 6.72 2.00 14.07
N GLY A 130 5.83 1.54 13.17
CA GLY A 130 4.64 2.29 12.78
C GLY A 130 4.85 3.27 11.61
N TRP A 131 6.07 3.43 11.11
CA TRP A 131 6.39 4.35 10.01
C TRP A 131 6.74 3.64 8.69
N SER A 132 6.56 2.33 8.64
CA SER A 132 6.81 1.56 7.43
C SER A 132 5.56 1.46 6.56
N ARG A 133 5.80 1.41 5.25
CA ARG A 133 4.83 0.89 4.29
C ARG A 133 4.61 -0.60 4.54
N VAL A 134 3.51 -1.14 4.04
CA VAL A 134 3.27 -2.59 4.03
C VAL A 134 3.06 -3.11 2.63
N TYR A 135 3.42 -4.36 2.40
CA TYR A 135 2.99 -5.12 1.24
C TYR A 135 1.74 -5.94 1.58
N ALA A 136 0.94 -6.20 0.57
CA ALA A 136 -0.21 -7.09 0.69
C ALA A 136 -0.30 -8.02 -0.51
N ARG A 137 -0.78 -9.25 -0.24
CA ARG A 137 -1.23 -10.17 -1.28
C ARG A 137 -2.70 -9.91 -1.59
N VAL A 138 -3.12 -10.22 -2.80
CA VAL A 138 -4.49 -10.03 -3.25
C VAL A 138 -5.23 -11.37 -3.17
N LEU A 139 -6.28 -11.43 -2.35
CA LEU A 139 -7.13 -12.62 -2.19
C LEU A 139 -8.30 -12.59 -3.17
N LEU A 140 -8.86 -11.42 -3.43
CA LEU A 140 -9.88 -11.20 -4.46
C LEU A 140 -9.53 -9.96 -5.26
N GLU A 141 -9.65 -10.09 -6.57
CA GLU A 141 -9.49 -8.99 -7.50
C GLU A 141 -10.72 -8.09 -7.52
N GLY A 142 -10.55 -6.82 -7.82
CA GLY A 142 -11.64 -5.86 -7.95
C GLY A 142 -11.17 -4.50 -8.41
N ARG A 143 -12.09 -3.68 -8.89
CA ARG A 143 -11.82 -2.30 -9.26
C ARG A 143 -11.89 -1.39 -8.04
N VAL A 144 -10.99 -0.43 -8.00
CA VAL A 144 -10.93 0.59 -6.94
C VAL A 144 -10.64 1.95 -7.54
N ARG A 145 -11.02 2.99 -6.81
CA ARG A 145 -10.76 4.39 -7.17
C ARG A 145 -10.54 5.23 -5.91
N PRO A 146 -9.90 6.39 -6.01
CA PRO A 146 -9.83 7.33 -4.91
C PRO A 146 -11.23 7.65 -4.37
N GLY A 147 -11.34 7.70 -3.05
CA GLY A 147 -12.61 7.89 -2.34
C GLY A 147 -13.31 6.60 -1.92
N ASP A 148 -12.95 5.46 -2.50
CA ASP A 148 -13.48 4.18 -2.07
C ASP A 148 -13.05 3.88 -0.63
N TYR A 149 -13.91 3.16 0.10
CA TYR A 149 -13.60 2.78 1.48
C TYR A 149 -12.49 1.72 1.55
N VAL A 150 -11.71 1.80 2.61
CA VAL A 150 -10.78 0.76 3.03
C VAL A 150 -11.22 0.32 4.42
N ARG A 151 -11.60 -0.95 4.56
CA ARG A 151 -12.03 -1.51 5.84
C ARG A 151 -11.09 -2.61 6.30
N ILE A 152 -10.74 -2.58 7.57
CA ILE A 152 -10.16 -3.76 8.22
C ILE A 152 -11.32 -4.73 8.47
N VAL A 153 -11.16 -5.96 8.01
CA VAL A 153 -12.15 -7.04 8.18
C VAL A 153 -11.52 -8.19 8.96
N THR A 154 -12.37 -8.92 9.68
CA THR A 154 -11.91 -10.09 10.41
C THR A 154 -11.59 -11.26 9.46
N GLU A 155 -10.89 -12.25 9.95
CA GLU A 155 -10.61 -13.47 9.15
C GLU A 155 -11.91 -14.17 8.75
N ILE A 156 -12.92 -14.18 9.62
CA ILE A 156 -14.24 -14.76 9.34
C ILE A 156 -14.91 -14.00 8.20
N GLU A 157 -14.98 -12.66 8.29
CA GLU A 157 -15.54 -11.83 7.22
C GLU A 157 -14.78 -12.02 5.90
N ALA A 158 -13.45 -12.09 5.94
CA ALA A 158 -12.63 -12.33 4.76
C ALA A 158 -12.96 -13.68 4.11
N SER A 159 -13.14 -14.71 4.90
CA SER A 159 -13.54 -16.04 4.43
C SER A 159 -14.93 -16.04 3.81
N GLU A 160 -15.89 -15.34 4.42
CA GLU A 160 -17.24 -15.18 3.91
C GLU A 160 -17.27 -14.41 2.58
N ILE A 161 -16.51 -13.32 2.48
CA ILE A 161 -16.37 -12.52 1.25
C ILE A 161 -15.78 -13.39 0.14
N THR A 162 -14.76 -14.16 0.43
CA THR A 162 -14.10 -15.05 -0.53
C THR A 162 -15.05 -16.14 -1.00
N ALA A 163 -15.79 -16.77 -0.09
CA ALA A 163 -16.76 -17.81 -0.42
C ALA A 163 -17.90 -17.26 -1.29
N ALA A 164 -18.41 -16.06 -0.97
CA ALA A 164 -19.50 -15.43 -1.73
C ALA A 164 -19.06 -15.04 -3.15
N ALA A 165 -17.78 -14.83 -3.38
CA ALA A 165 -17.22 -14.47 -4.68
C ALA A 165 -16.90 -15.69 -5.57
N SER A 166 -16.92 -16.90 -5.01
CA SER A 166 -16.70 -18.14 -5.77
C SER A 166 -17.93 -18.46 -6.64
N PRO A 167 -17.72 -18.89 -7.91
CA PRO A 167 -18.82 -19.27 -8.80
C PRO A 167 -19.56 -20.52 -8.33
#